data_0061d4447836e6a7dc5b9ee07c99c2d7
#
_entry.id   0061d4447836e6a7dc5b9ee07c99c2d7
#
_cell.length_a   1.000
_cell.length_b   1.000
_cell.length_c   1.000
_cell.angle_alpha   90.00
_cell.angle_beta   90.00
_cell.angle_gamma   90.00
#
_symmetry.space_group_name_H-M   'P 1'
#
loop_
_entity.id
_entity.type
_entity.pdbx_description
1 polymer ?
#
loop_
_entity_poly.entity_id
_entity_poly.type
_entity_poly.pdbx_seq_one_letter_code
_entity_poly.pdbx_strand_id
1 'polypeptide(L)'
;VWERAYMGAGLFLYDTIGGAGAVPRHKHLSRKQVLARAPGLDHKSLVGGISFFDAQVDDSRHTLELVRTAAAYGSVVAPALKVVRLSTDDTGAVNGADVKDLESGNEFHIAAKTVINATGVWTDALQEMAGGHSDFSVQASKGVHILVPRDRIDSEVSVFVRAEDSVLFIRTWGAHWLIGTTDTPWEQGLDHPAASAIDIEYLLRNVNRVLNVELGVEDIDGVYAGLRPLIKGKKGATSDLSREHAVENTVPGFTTIAGGK
;
A
#
# COMPACT_ATOMS: atom_id res chain seq x y z
N VAL A 1 -28.59 7.97 3.50
CA VAL A 1 -29.29 6.85 4.16
C VAL A 1 -29.00 5.53 3.43
N TRP A 2 -29.07 5.45 2.10
CA TRP A 2 -28.82 4.23 1.34
C TRP A 2 -27.34 3.77 1.40
N GLU A 3 -26.39 4.70 1.46
CA GLU A 3 -24.95 4.39 1.60
C GLU A 3 -24.65 3.59 2.88
N ARG A 4 -25.33 3.92 3.97
CA ARG A 4 -25.19 3.19 5.24
C ARG A 4 -25.70 1.75 5.14
N ALA A 5 -26.79 1.52 4.41
CA ALA A 5 -27.31 0.19 4.16
C ALA A 5 -26.37 -0.63 3.27
N TYR A 6 -25.83 -0.01 2.20
CA TYR A 6 -24.85 -0.63 1.31
C TYR A 6 -23.57 -1.02 2.02
N MET A 7 -22.99 -0.08 2.79
CA MET A 7 -21.80 -0.36 3.61
C MET A 7 -22.07 -1.44 4.67
N GLY A 8 -23.24 -1.43 5.29
CA GLY A 8 -23.65 -2.47 6.24
C GLY A 8 -23.73 -3.84 5.62
N ALA A 9 -24.24 -3.97 4.39
CA ALA A 9 -24.26 -5.23 3.65
C ALA A 9 -22.85 -5.72 3.31
N GLY A 10 -21.96 -4.82 2.89
CA GLY A 10 -20.55 -5.14 2.65
C GLY A 10 -19.84 -5.64 3.91
N LEU A 11 -20.03 -4.96 5.05
CA LEU A 11 -19.45 -5.37 6.33
C LEU A 11 -20.07 -6.68 6.87
N PHE A 12 -21.33 -6.95 6.59
CA PHE A 12 -21.93 -8.25 6.90
C PHE A 12 -21.24 -9.40 6.13
N LEU A 13 -20.95 -9.20 4.84
CA LEU A 13 -20.16 -10.15 4.05
C LEU A 13 -18.73 -10.28 4.60
N TYR A 14 -18.08 -9.17 4.93
CA TYR A 14 -16.76 -9.15 5.54
C TYR A 14 -16.73 -9.97 6.84
N ASP A 15 -17.69 -9.74 7.75
CA ASP A 15 -17.80 -10.48 9.01
C ASP A 15 -18.08 -11.97 8.82
N THR A 16 -18.69 -12.38 7.71
CA THR A 16 -19.07 -13.79 7.47
C THR A 16 -18.00 -14.56 6.70
N ILE A 17 -17.32 -13.92 5.73
CA ILE A 17 -16.31 -14.55 4.88
C ILE A 17 -14.93 -14.50 5.53
N GLY A 18 -14.62 -13.42 6.26
CA GLY A 18 -13.32 -13.17 6.87
C GLY A 18 -12.95 -14.05 8.08
N GLY A 19 -13.66 -15.14 8.34
CA GLY A 19 -13.37 -16.01 9.47
C GLY A 19 -13.74 -15.40 10.83
N ALA A 20 -14.87 -14.73 10.90
CA ALA A 20 -15.40 -13.88 11.97
C ALA A 20 -15.49 -14.46 13.40
N GLY A 21 -14.88 -15.61 13.67
CA GLY A 21 -14.76 -16.12 15.04
C GLY A 21 -13.74 -15.38 15.91
N ALA A 22 -12.81 -14.62 15.30
CA ALA A 22 -11.70 -13.99 16.01
C ALA A 22 -11.96 -12.54 16.44
N VAL A 23 -12.88 -11.83 15.78
CA VAL A 23 -13.19 -10.42 16.07
C VAL A 23 -14.69 -10.18 16.20
N PRO A 24 -15.13 -9.18 17.00
CA PRO A 24 -16.55 -8.87 17.12
C PRO A 24 -17.13 -8.35 15.80
N ARG A 25 -18.40 -8.69 15.54
CA ARG A 25 -19.13 -8.21 14.36
C ARG A 25 -19.30 -6.70 14.34
N HIS A 26 -19.47 -6.13 13.15
CA HIS A 26 -19.78 -4.73 12.97
C HIS A 26 -21.06 -4.31 13.73
N LYS A 27 -21.14 -3.02 14.09
CA LYS A 27 -22.30 -2.44 14.77
C LYS A 27 -22.67 -1.10 14.15
N HIS A 28 -23.96 -0.92 13.88
CA HIS A 28 -24.47 0.38 13.49
C HIS A 28 -24.55 1.30 14.72
N LEU A 29 -23.96 2.47 14.63
CA LEU A 29 -23.90 3.46 15.70
C LEU A 29 -24.76 4.67 15.36
N SER A 30 -25.51 5.17 16.34
CA SER A 30 -26.15 6.48 16.26
C SER A 30 -25.08 7.60 16.33
N ARG A 31 -25.45 8.82 15.93
CA ARG A 31 -24.60 10.01 16.06
C ARG A 31 -24.02 10.15 17.48
N LYS A 32 -24.86 10.02 18.51
CA LYS A 32 -24.44 10.10 19.92
C LYS A 32 -23.38 9.03 20.27
N GLN A 33 -23.55 7.82 19.77
CA GLN A 33 -22.59 6.73 20.03
C GLN A 33 -21.27 6.92 19.28
N VAL A 34 -21.28 7.51 18.08
CA VAL A 34 -20.05 7.87 17.36
C VAL A 34 -19.31 8.96 18.11
N LEU A 35 -19.99 10.06 18.48
CA LEU A 35 -19.38 11.18 19.20
C LEU A 35 -18.86 10.81 20.59
N ALA A 36 -19.43 9.80 21.23
CA ALA A 36 -18.91 9.28 22.48
C ALA A 36 -17.54 8.58 22.35
N ARG A 37 -17.17 8.12 21.13
CA ARG A 37 -15.90 7.45 20.85
C ARG A 37 -14.93 8.31 20.06
N ALA A 38 -15.43 9.25 19.30
CA ALA A 38 -14.68 10.17 18.47
C ALA A 38 -15.27 11.60 18.61
N PRO A 39 -15.07 12.25 19.76
CA PRO A 39 -15.57 13.60 20.02
C PRO A 39 -14.99 14.65 19.06
N GLY A 40 -13.80 14.40 18.50
CA GLY A 40 -13.11 15.25 17.53
C GLY A 40 -13.77 15.33 16.15
N LEU A 41 -14.83 14.55 15.89
CA LEU A 41 -15.54 14.64 14.60
C LEU A 41 -16.51 15.83 14.57
N ASP A 42 -16.71 16.41 13.38
CA ASP A 42 -17.66 17.51 13.19
C ASP A 42 -19.10 17.09 13.50
N HIS A 43 -19.67 17.77 14.47
CA HIS A 43 -21.01 17.47 14.96
C HIS A 43 -22.12 17.80 13.94
N LYS A 44 -21.88 18.71 13.01
CA LYS A 44 -22.92 19.23 12.10
C LYS A 44 -23.17 18.27 10.93
N SER A 45 -22.12 17.69 10.39
CA SER A 45 -22.19 16.83 9.22
C SER A 45 -22.47 15.36 9.56
N LEU A 46 -22.19 14.92 10.80
CA LEU A 46 -22.30 13.54 11.23
C LEU A 46 -23.75 13.10 11.44
N VAL A 47 -24.18 12.04 10.76
CA VAL A 47 -25.51 11.42 10.92
C VAL A 47 -25.47 10.10 11.69
N GLY A 48 -24.31 9.47 11.81
CA GLY A 48 -24.06 8.18 12.47
C GLY A 48 -22.87 7.47 11.85
N GLY A 49 -22.64 6.22 12.22
CA GLY A 49 -21.52 5.45 11.72
C GLY A 49 -21.74 3.94 11.78
N ILE A 50 -20.76 3.20 11.33
CA ILE A 50 -20.67 1.76 11.50
C ILE A 50 -19.31 1.50 12.14
N SER A 51 -19.30 0.80 13.27
CA SER A 51 -18.08 0.33 13.92
C SER A 51 -17.79 -1.10 13.44
N PHE A 52 -16.56 -1.34 13.02
CA PHE A 52 -16.09 -2.69 12.67
C PHE A 52 -14.64 -2.85 13.15
N PHE A 53 -14.13 -4.06 13.06
CA PHE A 53 -12.78 -4.39 13.46
C PHE A 53 -11.97 -4.76 12.22
N ASP A 54 -10.73 -4.32 12.21
CA ASP A 54 -9.77 -4.62 11.17
C ASP A 54 -8.39 -4.84 11.78
N ALA A 55 -7.50 -5.52 11.05
CA ALA A 55 -6.13 -5.71 11.45
C ALA A 55 -5.26 -4.54 11.00
N GLN A 56 -4.35 -4.14 11.86
CA GLN A 56 -3.32 -3.18 11.52
C GLN A 56 -1.95 -3.78 11.77
N VAL A 57 -1.06 -3.65 10.83
CA VAL A 57 0.32 -4.11 10.91
C VAL A 57 1.27 -2.94 10.64
N ASP A 58 2.42 -2.96 11.29
CA ASP A 58 3.56 -2.15 10.91
C ASP A 58 4.23 -2.81 9.70
N ASP A 59 4.01 -2.27 8.51
CA ASP A 59 4.44 -2.86 7.24
C ASP A 59 5.97 -3.07 7.20
N SER A 60 6.74 -2.15 7.73
CA SER A 60 8.20 -2.25 7.77
C SER A 60 8.66 -3.40 8.67
N ARG A 61 8.07 -3.52 9.86
CA ARG A 61 8.38 -4.62 10.78
C ARG A 61 7.89 -5.95 10.26
N HIS A 62 6.70 -5.98 9.65
CA HIS A 62 6.17 -7.20 9.04
C HIS A 62 7.09 -7.72 7.94
N THR A 63 7.53 -6.84 7.03
CA THR A 63 8.48 -7.19 5.98
C THR A 63 9.81 -7.67 6.58
N LEU A 64 10.34 -6.97 7.59
CA LEU A 64 11.57 -7.38 8.27
C LEU A 64 11.44 -8.78 8.91
N GLU A 65 10.31 -9.08 9.55
CA GLU A 65 10.10 -10.40 10.15
C GLU A 65 9.95 -11.51 9.11
N LEU A 66 9.36 -11.23 7.94
CA LEU A 66 9.35 -12.18 6.82
C LEU A 66 10.77 -12.48 6.33
N VAL A 67 11.61 -11.46 6.16
CA VAL A 67 13.01 -11.58 5.76
C VAL A 67 13.83 -12.37 6.79
N ARG A 68 13.68 -12.06 8.07
CA ARG A 68 14.35 -12.80 9.17
C ARG A 68 13.90 -14.25 9.24
N THR A 69 12.62 -14.49 9.03
CA THR A 69 12.08 -15.86 8.98
C THR A 69 12.65 -16.64 7.80
N ALA A 70 12.71 -16.04 6.61
CA ALA A 70 13.35 -16.67 5.45
C ALA A 70 14.82 -17.02 5.74
N ALA A 71 15.58 -16.10 6.34
CA ALA A 71 16.97 -16.35 6.74
C ALA A 71 17.09 -17.48 7.76
N ALA A 72 16.18 -17.57 8.74
CA ALA A 72 16.15 -18.66 9.72
C ALA A 72 15.88 -20.04 9.07
N TYR A 73 15.21 -20.07 7.92
CA TYR A 73 15.01 -21.26 7.11
C TYR A 73 16.11 -21.50 6.05
N GLY A 74 17.21 -20.78 6.12
CA GLY A 74 18.41 -20.99 5.30
C GLY A 74 18.49 -20.16 4.03
N SER A 75 17.59 -19.19 3.84
CA SER A 75 17.72 -18.24 2.72
C SER A 75 18.86 -17.26 2.95
N VAL A 76 19.63 -16.98 1.90
CA VAL A 76 20.60 -15.88 1.91
C VAL A 76 19.85 -14.58 1.58
N VAL A 77 19.90 -13.62 2.49
CA VAL A 77 19.31 -12.30 2.32
C VAL A 77 20.43 -11.29 2.15
N ALA A 78 20.47 -10.62 1.02
CA ALA A 78 21.52 -9.67 0.67
C ALA A 78 20.88 -8.34 0.21
N PRO A 79 20.63 -7.39 1.13
CA PRO A 79 20.24 -6.02 0.77
C PRO A 79 21.40 -5.33 0.03
N ALA A 80 21.10 -4.20 -0.59
CA ALA A 80 22.06 -3.40 -1.37
C ALA A 80 22.68 -4.13 -2.60
N LEU A 81 22.08 -5.24 -3.04
CA LEU A 81 22.43 -5.89 -4.31
C LEU A 81 21.43 -5.47 -5.41
N LYS A 82 21.94 -4.87 -6.47
CA LYS A 82 21.16 -4.50 -7.65
C LYS A 82 21.38 -5.51 -8.77
N VAL A 83 20.30 -6.10 -9.27
CA VAL A 83 20.37 -6.90 -10.51
C VAL A 83 20.68 -5.96 -11.66
N VAL A 84 21.73 -6.23 -12.40
CA VAL A 84 22.17 -5.42 -13.56
C VAL A 84 21.96 -6.13 -14.88
N ARG A 85 21.90 -7.47 -14.87
CA ARG A 85 21.63 -8.32 -16.03
C ARG A 85 21.08 -9.67 -15.60
N LEU A 86 20.23 -10.28 -16.41
CA LEU A 86 19.85 -11.68 -16.31
C LEU A 86 20.76 -12.51 -17.24
N SER A 87 21.18 -13.68 -16.77
CA SER A 87 21.93 -14.64 -17.59
C SER A 87 20.97 -15.72 -18.13
N THR A 88 21.29 -16.21 -19.32
CA THR A 88 20.56 -17.30 -19.98
C THR A 88 21.50 -18.41 -20.38
N ASP A 89 20.97 -19.61 -20.42
CA ASP A 89 21.68 -20.77 -20.99
C ASP A 89 21.55 -20.81 -22.54
N ASP A 90 22.15 -21.85 -23.15
CA ASP A 90 22.14 -22.04 -24.61
C ASP A 90 20.73 -22.26 -25.20
N THR A 91 19.74 -22.56 -24.36
CA THR A 91 18.33 -22.72 -24.77
C THR A 91 17.53 -21.41 -24.67
N GLY A 92 18.15 -20.36 -24.11
CA GLY A 92 17.51 -19.08 -23.82
C GLY A 92 16.74 -19.07 -22.50
N ALA A 93 16.82 -20.09 -21.67
CA ALA A 93 16.23 -20.11 -20.34
C ALA A 93 17.08 -19.29 -19.35
N VAL A 94 16.42 -18.49 -18.52
CA VAL A 94 17.11 -17.72 -17.47
C VAL A 94 17.67 -18.67 -16.42
N ASN A 95 18.98 -18.58 -16.16
CA ASN A 95 19.71 -19.46 -15.26
C ASN A 95 20.52 -18.71 -14.19
N GLY A 96 20.31 -17.41 -14.04
CA GLY A 96 20.98 -16.60 -13.04
C GLY A 96 20.87 -15.12 -13.27
N ALA A 97 21.62 -14.35 -12.50
CA ALA A 97 21.70 -12.91 -12.61
C ALA A 97 23.09 -12.39 -12.29
N ASP A 98 23.53 -11.35 -12.97
CA ASP A 98 24.66 -10.54 -12.55
C ASP A 98 24.14 -9.43 -11.64
N VAL A 99 24.80 -9.28 -10.52
CA VAL A 99 24.42 -8.32 -9.49
C VAL A 99 25.57 -7.38 -9.18
N LYS A 100 25.24 -6.16 -8.85
CA LYS A 100 26.17 -5.13 -8.38
C LYS A 100 25.93 -4.89 -6.89
N ASP A 101 26.94 -5.05 -6.10
CA ASP A 101 26.97 -4.60 -4.71
C ASP A 101 27.09 -3.07 -4.69
N LEU A 102 26.06 -2.43 -4.16
CA LEU A 102 25.99 -0.95 -4.11
C LEU A 102 26.88 -0.31 -3.05
N GLU A 103 27.39 -1.12 -2.10
CA GLU A 103 28.31 -0.65 -1.06
C GLU A 103 29.76 -0.69 -1.53
N SER A 104 30.19 -1.81 -2.14
CA SER A 104 31.57 -1.99 -2.63
C SER A 104 31.75 -1.59 -4.09
N GLY A 105 30.68 -1.54 -4.88
CA GLY A 105 30.70 -1.33 -6.32
C GLY A 105 31.07 -2.57 -7.14
N ASN A 106 31.37 -3.71 -6.49
CA ASN A 106 31.77 -4.95 -7.17
C ASN A 106 30.57 -5.59 -7.88
N GLU A 107 30.85 -6.24 -9.00
CA GLU A 107 29.87 -7.04 -9.73
C GLU A 107 30.26 -8.53 -9.67
N PHE A 108 29.25 -9.39 -9.50
CA PHE A 108 29.43 -10.82 -9.51
C PHE A 108 28.20 -11.56 -10.02
N HIS A 109 28.39 -12.82 -10.40
CA HIS A 109 27.35 -13.69 -10.93
C HIS A 109 26.72 -14.55 -9.84
N ILE A 110 25.40 -14.67 -9.86
CA ILE A 110 24.64 -15.63 -9.06
C ILE A 110 23.94 -16.61 -10.01
N ALA A 111 24.38 -17.86 -9.99
CA ALA A 111 23.73 -18.93 -10.73
C ALA A 111 22.47 -19.39 -9.97
N ALA A 112 21.37 -19.58 -10.69
CA ALA A 112 20.10 -20.02 -10.13
C ALA A 112 19.36 -20.94 -11.10
N LYS A 113 18.59 -21.89 -10.57
CA LYS A 113 17.70 -22.74 -11.39
C LYS A 113 16.48 -21.97 -11.88
N THR A 114 16.06 -20.95 -11.14
CA THR A 114 14.92 -20.10 -11.43
C THR A 114 15.16 -18.73 -10.81
N VAL A 115 14.80 -17.69 -11.52
CA VAL A 115 14.80 -16.32 -11.03
C VAL A 115 13.33 -15.87 -10.86
N ILE A 116 13.02 -15.30 -9.70
CA ILE A 116 11.70 -14.77 -9.40
C ILE A 116 11.80 -13.24 -9.31
N ASN A 117 11.09 -12.57 -10.21
CA ASN A 117 10.93 -11.12 -10.21
C ASN A 117 9.75 -10.75 -9.30
N ALA A 118 10.02 -10.26 -8.12
CA ALA A 118 9.05 -9.72 -7.16
C ALA A 118 9.40 -8.26 -6.79
N THR A 119 9.86 -7.48 -7.77
CA THR A 119 10.47 -6.16 -7.59
C THR A 119 9.48 -5.01 -7.51
N GLY A 120 8.17 -5.28 -7.45
CA GLY A 120 7.13 -4.27 -7.28
C GLY A 120 7.10 -3.26 -8.43
N VAL A 121 7.38 -1.99 -8.17
CA VAL A 121 7.35 -0.94 -9.19
C VAL A 121 8.45 -1.06 -10.25
N TRP A 122 9.48 -1.86 -10.02
CA TRP A 122 10.54 -2.15 -11.00
C TRP A 122 10.30 -3.42 -11.81
N THR A 123 9.12 -4.03 -11.71
CA THR A 123 8.78 -5.30 -12.38
C THR A 123 9.04 -5.23 -13.89
N ASP A 124 8.59 -4.16 -14.55
CA ASP A 124 8.70 -4.02 -16.00
C ASP A 124 10.16 -3.98 -16.47
N ALA A 125 11.04 -3.32 -15.70
CA ALA A 125 12.48 -3.25 -16.03
C ALA A 125 13.14 -4.65 -16.00
N LEU A 126 12.77 -5.51 -15.05
CA LEU A 126 13.28 -6.87 -14.98
C LEU A 126 12.66 -7.76 -16.08
N GLN A 127 11.41 -7.56 -16.43
CA GLN A 127 10.79 -8.27 -17.57
C GLN A 127 11.45 -7.91 -18.90
N GLU A 128 11.78 -6.62 -19.11
CA GLU A 128 12.51 -6.15 -20.27
C GLU A 128 13.89 -6.80 -20.35
N MET A 129 14.63 -6.89 -19.22
CA MET A 129 15.92 -7.59 -19.15
C MET A 129 15.80 -9.07 -19.52
N ALA A 130 14.70 -9.73 -19.19
CA ALA A 130 14.46 -11.13 -19.53
C ALA A 130 14.13 -11.34 -21.02
N GLY A 131 13.79 -10.28 -21.76
CA GLY A 131 13.43 -10.34 -23.19
C GLY A 131 12.07 -10.99 -23.45
N GLY A 132 11.27 -11.26 -22.43
CA GLY A 132 9.95 -11.84 -22.54
C GLY A 132 8.87 -10.84 -22.89
N HIS A 133 7.74 -11.32 -23.39
CA HIS A 133 6.54 -10.51 -23.59
C HIS A 133 5.54 -10.77 -22.48
N SER A 134 5.17 -9.74 -21.74
CA SER A 134 4.20 -9.81 -20.64
C SER A 134 2.79 -9.39 -21.10
N ASP A 135 1.78 -10.02 -20.50
CA ASP A 135 0.37 -9.66 -20.71
C ASP A 135 -0.07 -8.48 -19.84
N PHE A 136 0.75 -8.05 -18.91
CA PHE A 136 0.50 -6.88 -18.08
C PHE A 136 1.74 -5.97 -17.99
N SER A 137 1.53 -4.76 -17.51
CA SER A 137 2.57 -3.83 -17.08
C SER A 137 2.24 -3.29 -15.71
N VAL A 138 3.22 -2.73 -15.02
CA VAL A 138 3.03 -2.11 -13.71
C VAL A 138 2.99 -0.59 -13.85
N GLN A 139 1.89 0.01 -13.41
CA GLN A 139 1.77 1.45 -13.27
C GLN A 139 1.93 1.86 -11.82
N ALA A 140 2.90 2.73 -11.55
CA ALA A 140 3.12 3.26 -10.22
C ALA A 140 2.02 4.28 -9.85
N SER A 141 1.43 4.14 -8.67
CA SER A 141 0.54 5.13 -8.08
C SER A 141 1.09 5.59 -6.74
N LYS A 142 1.26 6.90 -6.58
CA LYS A 142 1.78 7.51 -5.36
C LYS A 142 0.69 7.63 -4.30
N GLY A 143 0.99 7.15 -3.09
CA GLY A 143 0.20 7.38 -1.89
C GLY A 143 1.01 8.17 -0.87
N VAL A 144 0.41 9.24 -0.33
CA VAL A 144 1.02 10.11 0.68
C VAL A 144 0.26 10.00 2.00
N HIS A 145 1.00 9.99 3.09
CA HIS A 145 0.47 10.06 4.44
C HIS A 145 1.14 11.17 5.22
N ILE A 146 0.39 11.80 6.11
CA ILE A 146 0.89 12.75 7.10
C ILE A 146 0.75 12.18 8.51
N LEU A 147 1.68 12.54 9.38
CA LEU A 147 1.68 12.23 10.81
C LEU A 147 1.34 13.49 11.57
N VAL A 148 0.31 13.41 12.41
CA VAL A 148 -0.16 14.52 13.26
C VAL A 148 -0.15 14.05 14.72
N PRO A 149 0.31 14.85 15.70
CA PRO A 149 0.32 14.47 17.10
C PRO A 149 -1.02 13.96 17.61
N ARG A 150 -0.98 12.98 18.49
CA ARG A 150 -2.17 12.29 18.99
C ARG A 150 -3.19 13.19 19.67
N ASP A 151 -2.74 14.25 20.36
CA ASP A 151 -3.54 15.21 21.08
C ASP A 151 -4.30 16.22 20.20
N ARG A 152 -3.98 16.27 18.88
CA ARG A 152 -4.67 17.17 17.96
C ARG A 152 -6.07 16.70 17.59
N ILE A 153 -6.37 15.40 17.71
CA ILE A 153 -7.68 14.83 17.36
C ILE A 153 -8.20 14.02 18.55
N ASP A 154 -9.32 14.45 19.13
CA ASP A 154 -9.96 13.74 20.22
C ASP A 154 -10.76 12.54 19.70
N SER A 155 -10.15 11.36 19.70
CA SER A 155 -10.78 10.10 19.32
C SER A 155 -10.08 8.90 19.95
N GLU A 156 -10.88 7.95 20.44
CA GLU A 156 -10.41 6.65 20.95
C GLU A 156 -10.22 5.63 19.84
N VAL A 157 -10.78 5.87 18.66
CA VAL A 157 -10.84 4.92 17.55
C VAL A 157 -10.29 5.50 16.26
N SER A 158 -9.81 4.64 15.38
CA SER A 158 -9.51 5.02 14.00
C SER A 158 -10.80 5.34 13.26
N VAL A 159 -10.73 6.29 12.32
CA VAL A 159 -11.89 6.75 11.56
C VAL A 159 -11.61 6.60 10.07
N PHE A 160 -12.60 6.10 9.34
CA PHE A 160 -12.60 5.99 7.88
C PHE A 160 -13.67 6.93 7.35
N VAL A 161 -13.28 7.84 6.50
CA VAL A 161 -14.19 8.84 5.93
C VAL A 161 -14.06 8.88 4.42
N ARG A 162 -15.15 9.23 3.75
CA ARG A 162 -15.13 9.44 2.31
C ARG A 162 -14.43 10.77 2.01
N ALA A 163 -13.36 10.71 1.21
CA ALA A 163 -12.75 11.87 0.58
C ALA A 163 -13.43 12.19 -0.78
N GLU A 164 -12.93 13.18 -1.51
CA GLU A 164 -13.48 13.58 -2.80
C GLU A 164 -13.47 12.41 -3.81
N ASP A 165 -12.34 11.75 -3.96
CA ASP A 165 -12.11 10.71 -4.96
C ASP A 165 -11.77 9.34 -4.35
N SER A 166 -11.64 9.24 -3.03
CA SER A 166 -11.17 8.03 -2.35
C SER A 166 -11.72 7.89 -0.93
N VAL A 167 -11.11 7.00 -0.15
CA VAL A 167 -11.34 6.87 1.28
C VAL A 167 -10.13 7.43 2.02
N LEU A 168 -10.38 8.31 2.98
CA LEU A 168 -9.37 8.84 3.89
C LEU A 168 -9.40 8.05 5.19
N PHE A 169 -8.23 7.67 5.66
CA PHE A 169 -8.01 6.98 6.93
C PHE A 169 -7.39 7.96 7.92
N ILE A 170 -7.97 8.02 9.12
CA ILE A 170 -7.39 8.67 10.29
C ILE A 170 -7.11 7.55 11.28
N ARG A 171 -5.88 7.05 11.31
CA ARG A 171 -5.50 5.84 12.05
C ARG A 171 -4.56 6.18 13.20
N THR A 172 -4.68 5.44 14.28
CA THR A 172 -3.76 5.54 15.40
C THR A 172 -2.40 4.94 15.03
N TRP A 173 -1.30 5.64 15.32
CA TRP A 173 0.06 5.20 15.06
C TRP A 173 1.00 5.66 16.18
N GLY A 174 1.11 4.86 17.24
CA GLY A 174 1.87 5.25 18.41
C GLY A 174 1.36 6.56 19.02
N ALA A 175 2.25 7.56 19.12
CA ALA A 175 1.94 8.91 19.64
C ALA A 175 1.31 9.84 18.57
N HIS A 176 0.96 9.33 17.39
CA HIS A 176 0.45 10.12 16.28
C HIS A 176 -0.86 9.57 15.70
N TRP A 177 -1.49 10.39 14.92
CA TRP A 177 -2.46 10.00 13.91
C TRP A 177 -1.75 9.87 12.56
N LEU A 178 -1.98 8.76 11.89
CA LEU A 178 -1.60 8.54 10.50
C LEU A 178 -2.80 8.87 9.61
N ILE A 179 -2.68 9.94 8.82
CA ILE A 179 -3.76 10.44 7.97
C ILE A 179 -3.37 10.25 6.51
N GLY A 180 -4.18 9.60 5.73
CA GLY A 180 -3.96 9.31 4.31
C GLY A 180 -5.07 8.45 3.73
N THR A 181 -5.08 8.27 2.45
CA THR A 181 -3.95 8.43 1.52
C THR A 181 -4.39 9.18 0.27
N THR A 182 -3.42 9.70 -0.47
CA THR A 182 -3.63 10.12 -1.87
C THR A 182 -3.55 8.91 -2.80
N ASP A 183 -4.01 9.05 -4.04
CA ASP A 183 -3.88 8.05 -5.10
C ASP A 183 -3.66 8.78 -6.43
N THR A 184 -2.39 9.06 -6.73
CA THR A 184 -2.02 9.86 -7.90
C THR A 184 -1.08 9.07 -8.81
N PRO A 185 -1.31 9.05 -10.14
CA PRO A 185 -0.37 8.46 -11.10
C PRO A 185 1.04 9.03 -10.89
N TRP A 186 2.05 8.17 -10.99
CA TRP A 186 3.44 8.56 -10.81
C TRP A 186 4.25 8.25 -12.06
N GLU A 187 4.85 9.29 -12.66
CA GLU A 187 5.60 9.21 -13.91
C GLU A 187 7.07 9.67 -13.75
N GLN A 188 7.48 9.91 -12.51
CA GLN A 188 8.84 10.33 -12.19
C GLN A 188 9.71 9.14 -11.78
N GLY A 189 10.95 9.42 -11.35
CA GLY A 189 11.86 8.37 -10.88
C GLY A 189 11.27 7.52 -9.73
N LEU A 190 11.49 6.22 -9.80
CA LEU A 190 10.88 5.25 -8.88
C LEU A 190 11.61 5.14 -7.53
N ASP A 191 12.86 5.59 -7.45
CA ASP A 191 13.73 5.38 -6.30
C ASP A 191 13.35 6.23 -5.08
N HIS A 192 12.87 7.45 -5.30
CA HIS A 192 12.60 8.43 -4.24
C HIS A 192 11.27 9.16 -4.44
N PRO A 193 10.12 8.48 -4.26
CA PRO A 193 8.85 9.17 -4.30
C PRO A 193 8.76 10.18 -3.17
N ALA A 194 8.28 11.38 -3.46
CA ALA A 194 8.13 12.44 -2.49
C ALA A 194 6.71 13.00 -2.49
N ALA A 195 6.25 13.45 -1.31
CA ALA A 195 5.02 14.20 -1.19
C ALA A 195 5.21 15.60 -1.77
N SER A 196 4.21 16.07 -2.49
CA SER A 196 4.13 17.45 -2.96
C SER A 196 3.26 18.31 -2.03
N ALA A 197 3.37 19.63 -2.14
CA ALA A 197 2.47 20.54 -1.43
C ALA A 197 1.00 20.27 -1.77
N ILE A 198 0.69 19.88 -3.01
CA ILE A 198 -0.66 19.53 -3.45
C ILE A 198 -1.20 18.31 -2.72
N ASP A 199 -0.36 17.29 -2.48
CA ASP A 199 -0.77 16.10 -1.71
C ASP A 199 -1.13 16.47 -0.27
N ILE A 200 -0.32 17.30 0.37
CA ILE A 200 -0.54 17.77 1.74
C ILE A 200 -1.81 18.61 1.83
N GLU A 201 -1.99 19.55 0.92
CA GLU A 201 -3.20 20.38 0.84
C GLU A 201 -4.47 19.52 0.63
N TYR A 202 -4.40 18.52 -0.25
CA TYR A 202 -5.50 17.57 -0.46
C TYR A 202 -5.86 16.83 0.83
N LEU A 203 -4.88 16.31 1.56
CA LEU A 203 -5.10 15.59 2.81
C LEU A 203 -5.69 16.49 3.90
N LEU A 204 -5.11 17.68 4.11
CA LEU A 204 -5.61 18.65 5.09
C LEU A 204 -7.03 19.11 4.75
N ARG A 205 -7.31 19.45 3.49
CA ARG A 205 -8.64 19.85 3.05
C ARG A 205 -9.70 18.77 3.32
N ASN A 206 -9.38 17.50 3.03
CA ASN A 206 -10.33 16.41 3.23
C ASN A 206 -10.51 16.04 4.70
N VAL A 207 -9.45 16.04 5.51
CA VAL A 207 -9.57 15.71 6.94
C VAL A 207 -10.30 16.81 7.70
N ASN A 208 -10.05 18.08 7.40
CA ASN A 208 -10.71 19.24 8.04
C ASN A 208 -12.21 19.32 7.77
N ARG A 209 -12.70 18.65 6.70
CA ARG A 209 -14.16 18.57 6.44
C ARG A 209 -14.91 17.69 7.44
N VAL A 210 -14.21 16.82 8.17
CA VAL A 210 -14.82 15.83 9.06
C VAL A 210 -14.41 16.00 10.52
N LEU A 211 -13.44 16.87 10.81
CA LEU A 211 -13.02 17.19 12.16
C LEU A 211 -13.69 18.46 12.68
N ASN A 212 -13.79 18.58 14.00
CA ASN A 212 -14.23 19.79 14.69
C ASN A 212 -13.09 20.76 15.03
N VAL A 213 -11.87 20.38 14.69
CA VAL A 213 -10.64 21.20 14.76
C VAL A 213 -10.09 21.39 13.36
N GLU A 214 -9.38 22.47 13.13
CA GLU A 214 -8.68 22.72 11.89
C GLU A 214 -7.20 22.31 12.08
N LEU A 215 -6.71 21.45 11.20
CA LEU A 215 -5.31 21.06 11.12
C LEU A 215 -4.63 21.89 10.04
N GLY A 216 -3.47 22.46 10.37
CA GLY A 216 -2.60 23.19 9.45
C GLY A 216 -1.32 22.40 9.13
N VAL A 217 -0.48 22.99 8.29
CA VAL A 217 0.84 22.43 7.96
C VAL A 217 1.73 22.36 9.21
N GLU A 218 1.55 23.29 10.13
CA GLU A 218 2.25 23.38 11.43
C GLU A 218 1.94 22.23 12.38
N ASP A 219 0.85 21.49 12.15
CA ASP A 219 0.47 20.33 12.94
C ASP A 219 1.08 19.03 12.40
N ILE A 220 1.84 19.09 11.31
CA ILE A 220 2.42 17.91 10.66
C ILE A 220 3.82 17.66 11.19
N ASP A 221 4.00 16.58 11.95
CA ASP A 221 5.29 16.13 12.45
C ASP A 221 6.09 15.31 11.44
N GLY A 222 5.41 14.70 10.47
CA GLY A 222 6.06 13.87 9.47
C GLY A 222 5.20 13.62 8.24
N VAL A 223 5.89 13.40 7.13
CA VAL A 223 5.27 13.07 5.84
C VAL A 223 6.05 11.94 5.20
N TYR A 224 5.36 10.99 4.59
CA TYR A 224 5.99 9.99 3.73
C TYR A 224 5.14 9.66 2.51
N ALA A 225 5.81 9.20 1.47
CA ALA A 225 5.20 8.76 0.23
C ALA A 225 5.70 7.36 -0.16
N GLY A 226 4.84 6.59 -0.77
CA GLY A 226 5.16 5.28 -1.32
C GLY A 226 4.50 5.07 -2.68
N LEU A 227 5.02 4.14 -3.46
CA LEU A 227 4.49 3.78 -4.76
C LEU A 227 3.78 2.42 -4.70
N ARG A 228 2.55 2.37 -5.18
CA ARG A 228 1.80 1.12 -5.34
C ARG A 228 2.06 0.55 -6.73
N PRO A 229 2.47 -0.71 -6.86
CA PRO A 229 2.60 -1.38 -8.15
C PRO A 229 1.23 -1.87 -8.63
N LEU A 230 0.46 -1.02 -9.29
CA LEU A 230 -0.85 -1.39 -9.82
C LEU A 230 -0.72 -2.07 -11.17
N ILE A 231 -1.48 -3.15 -11.40
CA ILE A 231 -1.43 -3.89 -12.66
C ILE A 231 -2.34 -3.24 -13.70
N LYS A 232 -1.74 -2.95 -14.85
CA LYS A 232 -2.43 -2.53 -16.07
C LYS A 232 -2.43 -3.68 -17.06
N GLY A 233 -3.59 -4.31 -17.28
CA GLY A 233 -3.76 -5.34 -18.30
C GLY A 233 -3.85 -4.73 -19.70
N LYS A 234 -3.69 -5.57 -20.73
CA LYS A 234 -3.80 -5.17 -22.15
C LYS A 234 -5.19 -4.63 -22.54
N LYS A 235 -6.23 -4.88 -21.76
CA LYS A 235 -7.61 -4.44 -22.02
C LYS A 235 -8.13 -3.65 -20.83
N GLY A 236 -8.14 -2.33 -20.90
CA GLY A 236 -8.83 -1.50 -19.93
C GLY A 236 -8.37 -0.04 -19.91
N ALA A 237 -9.30 0.87 -19.60
CA ALA A 237 -9.03 2.26 -19.35
C ALA A 237 -8.26 2.42 -18.03
N THR A 238 -7.56 3.52 -17.86
CA THR A 238 -6.77 3.87 -16.66
C THR A 238 -7.56 3.90 -15.34
N SER A 239 -8.89 3.86 -15.38
CA SER A 239 -9.77 3.82 -14.20
C SER A 239 -9.90 2.44 -13.54
N ASP A 240 -9.48 1.36 -14.22
CA ASP A 240 -9.67 -0.03 -13.79
C ASP A 240 -8.34 -0.75 -13.50
N LEU A 241 -7.39 -0.07 -12.84
CA LEU A 241 -6.15 -0.70 -12.42
C LEU A 241 -6.45 -1.75 -11.35
N SER A 242 -6.10 -3.00 -11.63
CA SER A 242 -6.33 -4.11 -10.72
C SER A 242 -5.39 -4.04 -9.51
N ARG A 243 -5.95 -4.30 -8.33
CA ARG A 243 -5.21 -4.53 -7.08
C ARG A 243 -4.94 -6.02 -6.84
N GLU A 244 -5.39 -6.88 -7.73
CA GLU A 244 -5.10 -8.31 -7.70
C GLU A 244 -3.61 -8.56 -8.00
N HIS A 245 -3.12 -9.72 -7.60
CA HIS A 245 -1.79 -10.16 -7.98
C HIS A 245 -1.84 -10.85 -9.33
N ALA A 246 -0.74 -10.77 -10.06
CA ALA A 246 -0.49 -11.57 -11.27
C ALA A 246 0.79 -12.38 -11.10
N VAL A 247 0.75 -13.61 -11.61
CA VAL A 247 1.92 -14.49 -11.70
C VAL A 247 2.06 -14.92 -13.14
N GLU A 248 3.22 -14.68 -13.74
CA GLU A 248 3.47 -14.97 -15.16
C GLU A 248 4.87 -15.58 -15.36
N ASN A 249 4.95 -16.54 -16.27
CA ASN A 249 6.19 -17.14 -16.73
C ASN A 249 6.42 -16.73 -18.20
N THR A 250 7.07 -15.61 -18.42
CA THR A 250 7.28 -15.05 -19.76
C THR A 250 8.44 -15.71 -20.50
N VAL A 251 9.42 -16.20 -19.77
CA VAL A 251 10.61 -16.88 -20.30
C VAL A 251 10.89 -18.10 -19.42
N PRO A 252 11.34 -19.25 -19.98
CA PRO A 252 11.77 -20.40 -19.17
C PRO A 252 12.79 -19.97 -18.10
N GLY A 253 12.64 -20.45 -16.89
CA GLY A 253 13.52 -20.10 -15.75
C GLY A 253 13.25 -18.71 -15.13
N PHE A 254 12.24 -17.95 -15.62
CA PHE A 254 11.91 -16.63 -15.10
C PHE A 254 10.41 -16.50 -14.78
N THR A 255 10.11 -16.19 -13.53
CA THR A 255 8.73 -16.00 -13.04
C THR A 255 8.58 -14.59 -12.49
N THR A 256 7.56 -13.89 -12.95
CA THR A 256 7.21 -12.56 -12.40
C THR A 256 6.00 -12.66 -11.49
N ILE A 257 6.06 -12.01 -10.34
CA ILE A 257 4.95 -11.81 -9.39
C ILE A 257 4.79 -10.31 -9.18
N ALA A 258 3.63 -9.77 -9.51
CA ALA A 258 3.34 -8.34 -9.38
C ALA A 258 1.94 -8.07 -8.84
N GLY A 259 1.67 -6.85 -8.41
CA GLY A 259 0.38 -6.44 -7.86
C GLY A 259 0.17 -6.89 -6.42
N GLY A 260 -1.09 -7.21 -6.07
CA GLY A 260 -1.44 -7.69 -4.73
C GLY A 260 -1.48 -6.58 -3.67
N LYS A 261 -1.84 -5.37 -4.09
CA LYS A 261 -1.84 -4.18 -3.22
C LYS A 261 -3.27 -3.75 -2.85
#